data_cfbae42a2ba74df080214f789255949b
#
_entry.id   cfbae42a2ba74df080214f789255949b
#
_cell.length_a   1.000
_cell.length_b   1.000
_cell.length_c   1.000
_cell.angle_alpha   90.00
_cell.angle_beta   90.00
_cell.angle_gamma   90.00
#
_symmetry.space_group_name_H-M   'P 1'
#
loop_
_entity.id
_entity.type
_entity.pdbx_description
1 polymer ?
#
loop_
_entity_poly.entity_id
_entity_poly.type
_entity_poly.pdbx_seq_one_letter_code
_entity_poly.pdbx_strand_id
1 'polypeptide(L)'
;MKCTILHETRGRMRVHTMQGAMSLQQADILEAYLNRVSGVTKATVYDRTGDAVICYDGPRETVTKALSSFAYAKEQALAPEHSSRALNRDFEDKLVASLCWRGIKQLFVPSSVRTLITVARSVPYIKAGMTCLMHRKIQVPVLDATAITVSMLRKDFKT
;
A
#
# COMPACT_ATOMS: atom_id res chain seq x y z
N MET A 1 16.28 24.97 2.51
CA MET A 1 15.28 24.45 3.49
C MET A 1 15.88 24.47 4.89
N LYS A 2 15.12 24.80 5.95
CA LYS A 2 15.58 24.67 7.35
C LYS A 2 15.40 23.23 7.80
N CYS A 3 16.45 22.60 8.31
CA CYS A 3 16.44 21.24 8.83
C CYS A 3 17.35 21.14 10.07
N THR A 4 17.04 20.19 10.95
CA THR A 4 17.82 19.89 12.15
C THR A 4 18.39 18.47 12.01
N ILE A 5 19.67 18.30 12.29
CA ILE A 5 20.31 16.99 12.32
C ILE A 5 19.92 16.33 13.64
N LEU A 6 19.18 15.21 13.55
CA LEU A 6 18.75 14.43 14.71
C LEU A 6 19.83 13.44 15.15
N HIS A 7 20.46 12.79 14.19
CA HIS A 7 21.46 11.78 14.44
C HIS A 7 22.41 11.69 13.24
N GLU A 8 23.70 11.51 13.52
CA GLU A 8 24.72 11.35 12.50
C GLU A 8 25.70 10.25 12.89
N THR A 9 26.03 9.40 11.94
CA THR A 9 27.10 8.41 12.02
C THR A 9 27.92 8.50 10.73
N ARG A 10 29.07 7.83 10.69
CA ARG A 10 29.93 7.83 9.51
C ARG A 10 29.16 7.27 8.31
N GLY A 11 28.95 8.10 7.28
CA GLY A 11 28.22 7.74 6.06
C GLY A 11 26.69 7.72 6.16
N ARG A 12 26.11 8.12 7.32
CA ARG A 12 24.64 8.16 7.48
C ARG A 12 24.21 9.33 8.34
N MET A 13 23.27 10.12 7.86
CA MET A 13 22.69 11.28 8.55
C MET A 13 21.18 11.16 8.60
N ARG A 14 20.57 11.41 9.75
CA ARG A 14 19.14 11.61 9.91
C ARG A 14 18.85 13.06 10.18
N VAL A 15 18.05 13.67 9.34
CA VAL A 15 17.65 15.08 9.46
C VAL A 15 16.15 15.18 9.61
N HIS A 16 15.70 16.13 10.43
CA HIS A 16 14.30 16.50 10.56
C HIS A 16 14.06 17.79 9.80
N THR A 17 13.05 17.79 8.94
CA THR A 17 12.59 19.00 8.27
C THR A 17 11.68 19.76 9.23
N MET A 18 11.83 21.08 9.32
CA MET A 18 11.05 21.91 10.25
C MET A 18 9.53 21.94 9.96
N GLN A 19 9.06 21.13 9.01
CA GLN A 19 7.66 21.11 8.59
C GLN A 19 6.80 20.04 9.32
N GLY A 20 7.39 19.19 10.17
CA GLY A 20 6.66 18.07 10.76
C GLY A 20 6.20 17.08 9.70
N ALA A 21 4.89 16.86 9.55
CA ALA A 21 4.35 16.04 8.47
C ALA A 21 4.38 16.77 7.13
N MET A 22 4.73 16.07 6.05
CA MET A 22 4.75 16.59 4.69
C MET A 22 3.81 15.80 3.79
N SER A 23 3.38 16.40 2.68
CA SER A 23 2.58 15.67 1.68
C SER A 23 3.42 14.58 1.01
N LEU A 24 2.75 13.54 0.47
CA LEU A 24 3.43 12.46 -0.26
C LEU A 24 4.27 13.02 -1.41
N GLN A 25 3.72 13.96 -2.17
CA GLN A 25 4.41 14.61 -3.28
C GLN A 25 5.66 15.38 -2.80
N GLN A 26 5.58 16.10 -1.69
CA GLN A 26 6.74 16.79 -1.12
C GLN A 26 7.83 15.80 -0.68
N ALA A 27 7.45 14.69 -0.07
CA ALA A 27 8.39 13.64 0.32
C ALA A 27 9.08 13.02 -0.90
N ASP A 28 8.34 12.76 -1.97
CA ASP A 28 8.88 12.20 -3.21
C ASP A 28 9.84 13.17 -3.93
N ILE A 29 9.48 14.46 -4.00
CA ILE A 29 10.36 15.49 -4.58
C ILE A 29 11.66 15.58 -3.79
N LEU A 30 11.59 15.64 -2.46
CA LEU A 30 12.76 15.72 -1.60
C LEU A 30 13.65 14.47 -1.72
N GLU A 31 13.04 13.29 -1.76
CA GLU A 31 13.76 12.04 -1.94
C GLU A 31 14.44 11.95 -3.31
N ALA A 32 13.73 12.31 -4.37
CA ALA A 32 14.28 12.34 -5.73
C ALA A 32 15.44 13.34 -5.85
N TYR A 33 15.30 14.52 -5.24
CA TYR A 33 16.36 15.51 -5.20
C TYR A 33 17.60 14.98 -4.48
N LEU A 34 17.44 14.46 -3.26
CA LEU A 34 18.56 13.97 -2.46
C LEU A 34 19.30 12.80 -3.13
N ASN A 35 18.59 11.92 -3.78
CA ASN A 35 19.21 10.81 -4.52
C ASN A 35 19.98 11.24 -5.78
N ARG A 36 19.81 12.49 -6.24
CA ARG A 36 20.59 13.07 -7.34
C ARG A 36 21.85 13.79 -6.88
N VAL A 37 21.97 14.05 -5.59
CA VAL A 37 23.14 14.74 -5.03
C VAL A 37 24.38 13.85 -5.14
N SER A 38 25.45 14.40 -5.68
CA SER A 38 26.74 13.70 -5.78
C SER A 38 27.23 13.23 -4.41
N GLY A 39 27.61 11.96 -4.31
CA GLY A 39 28.07 11.35 -3.05
C GLY A 39 26.96 10.81 -2.15
N VAL A 40 25.69 10.97 -2.50
CA VAL A 40 24.58 10.30 -1.84
C VAL A 40 24.36 8.93 -2.48
N THR A 41 24.41 7.89 -1.66
CA THR A 41 24.19 6.51 -2.10
C THR A 41 22.70 6.17 -2.05
N LYS A 42 22.01 6.62 -0.99
CA LYS A 42 20.57 6.40 -0.81
C LYS A 42 19.99 7.45 0.12
N ALA A 43 18.89 8.04 -0.27
CA ALA A 43 18.06 8.87 0.60
C ALA A 43 16.67 8.26 0.73
N THR A 44 16.10 8.30 1.93
CA THR A 44 14.72 7.87 2.21
C THR A 44 14.06 8.94 3.06
N VAL A 45 12.92 9.42 2.62
CA VAL A 45 12.17 10.47 3.30
C VAL A 45 10.90 9.88 3.91
N TYR A 46 10.61 10.22 5.16
CA TYR A 46 9.43 9.77 5.90
C TYR A 46 8.42 10.91 5.99
N ASP A 47 7.37 10.82 5.21
CA ASP A 47 6.33 11.84 5.07
C ASP A 47 5.58 12.15 6.38
N ARG A 48 5.34 11.13 7.21
CA ARG A 48 4.58 11.27 8.48
C ARG A 48 5.37 12.00 9.56
N THR A 49 6.68 11.78 9.63
CA THR A 49 7.55 12.37 10.66
C THR A 49 8.30 13.59 10.17
N GLY A 50 8.35 13.82 8.86
CA GLY A 50 9.16 14.87 8.26
C GLY A 50 10.65 14.62 8.35
N ASP A 51 11.08 13.37 8.55
CA ASP A 51 12.49 13.01 8.65
C ASP A 51 13.01 12.52 7.31
N ALA A 52 14.29 12.76 7.05
CA ALA A 52 15.03 12.16 5.96
C ALA A 52 16.26 11.43 6.48
N VAL A 53 16.46 10.21 6.02
CA VAL A 53 17.66 9.41 6.27
C VAL A 53 18.48 9.37 5.00
N ILE A 54 19.71 9.86 5.08
CA ILE A 54 20.62 10.01 3.94
C ILE A 54 21.87 9.20 4.20
N CYS A 55 22.13 8.23 3.34
CA CYS A 55 23.37 7.47 3.31
C CYS A 55 24.29 8.11 2.24
N TYR A 56 25.53 8.38 2.57
CA TYR A 56 26.47 9.06 1.68
C TYR A 56 27.90 8.55 1.87
N ASP A 57 28.65 8.53 0.76
CA ASP A 57 30.08 8.17 0.75
C ASP A 57 30.98 9.39 0.48
N GLY A 58 30.37 10.56 0.22
CA GLY A 58 31.04 11.80 -0.07
C GLY A 58 31.27 12.68 1.18
N PRO A 59 31.81 13.89 1.00
CA PRO A 59 31.99 14.84 2.09
C PRO A 59 30.63 15.30 2.63
N ARG A 60 30.54 15.35 3.96
CA ARG A 60 29.36 15.80 4.72
C ARG A 60 28.81 17.15 4.23
N GLU A 61 29.73 18.05 3.89
CA GLU A 61 29.40 19.41 3.46
C GLU A 61 28.57 19.46 2.18
N THR A 62 28.74 18.50 1.28
CA THR A 62 27.94 18.39 0.07
C THR A 62 26.48 18.12 0.39
N VAL A 63 26.22 17.21 1.32
CA VAL A 63 24.86 16.87 1.75
C VAL A 63 24.20 18.05 2.49
N THR A 64 24.92 18.70 3.38
CA THR A 64 24.40 19.85 4.14
C THR A 64 24.15 21.07 3.25
N LYS A 65 25.00 21.33 2.25
CA LYS A 65 24.78 22.37 1.24
C LYS A 65 23.55 22.05 0.39
N ALA A 66 23.40 20.82 -0.07
CA ALA A 66 22.23 20.38 -0.84
C ALA A 66 20.92 20.58 -0.05
N LEU A 67 20.90 20.20 1.24
CA LEU A 67 19.74 20.42 2.11
C LEU A 67 19.42 21.90 2.30
N SER A 68 20.43 22.76 2.48
CA SER A 68 20.23 24.19 2.66
C SER A 68 19.74 24.89 1.40
N SER A 69 20.20 24.48 0.22
CA SER A 69 19.82 25.04 -1.09
C SER A 69 18.49 24.53 -1.61
N PHE A 70 17.95 23.43 -1.05
CA PHE A 70 16.71 22.84 -1.50
C PHE A 70 15.50 23.78 -1.32
N ALA A 71 14.69 23.90 -2.38
CA ALA A 71 13.43 24.63 -2.36
C ALA A 71 12.39 23.89 -3.24
N TYR A 72 11.26 23.51 -2.66
CA TYR A 72 10.19 22.78 -3.37
C TYR A 72 9.71 23.46 -4.64
N ALA A 73 9.64 24.79 -4.65
CA ALA A 73 9.19 25.57 -5.79
C ALA A 73 10.09 25.43 -7.04
N LYS A 74 11.38 25.14 -6.83
CA LYS A 74 12.35 24.97 -7.92
C LYS A 74 12.40 23.54 -8.45
N GLU A 75 12.02 22.57 -7.63
CA GLU A 75 12.23 21.15 -7.91
C GLU A 75 10.92 20.41 -8.20
N GLN A 76 9.85 21.14 -8.52
CA GLN A 76 8.53 20.53 -8.84
C GLN A 76 8.58 19.55 -10.03
N ALA A 77 9.49 19.78 -10.98
CA ALA A 77 9.69 18.89 -12.13
C ALA A 77 10.23 17.49 -11.72
N LEU A 78 10.70 17.32 -10.47
CA LEU A 78 11.16 16.04 -9.93
C LEU A 78 10.03 15.16 -9.37
N ALA A 79 8.80 15.69 -9.31
CA ALA A 79 7.65 14.92 -8.85
C ALA A 79 7.44 13.72 -9.80
N PRO A 80 7.50 12.46 -9.31
CA PRO A 80 7.19 11.32 -10.14
C PRO A 80 5.69 11.31 -10.48
N GLU A 81 5.34 11.03 -11.74
CA GLU A 81 3.94 10.90 -12.17
C GLU A 81 3.21 9.78 -11.40
N HIS A 82 3.93 8.72 -11.06
CA HIS A 82 3.42 7.59 -10.27
C HIS A 82 4.30 7.37 -9.05
N SER A 83 3.82 7.79 -7.89
CA SER A 83 4.51 7.58 -6.63
C SER A 83 4.24 6.18 -6.09
N SER A 84 5.30 5.41 -5.84
CA SER A 84 5.19 4.11 -5.15
C SER A 84 4.59 4.25 -3.74
N ARG A 85 4.77 5.40 -3.10
CA ARG A 85 4.18 5.73 -1.79
C ARG A 85 2.68 5.90 -1.88
N ALA A 86 2.19 6.60 -2.91
CA ALA A 86 0.75 6.77 -3.13
C ALA A 86 0.07 5.42 -3.38
N LEU A 87 0.70 4.55 -4.19
CA LEU A 87 0.21 3.20 -4.45
C LEU A 87 0.17 2.34 -3.18
N ASN A 88 1.24 2.36 -2.38
CA ASN A 88 1.29 1.61 -1.13
C ASN A 88 0.24 2.09 -0.13
N ARG A 89 0.05 3.40 -0.01
CA ARG A 89 -0.96 3.98 0.88
C ARG A 89 -2.38 3.61 0.44
N ASP A 90 -2.69 3.72 -0.84
CA ASP A 90 -3.99 3.31 -1.38
C ASP A 90 -4.25 1.80 -1.16
N PHE A 91 -3.22 0.98 -1.27
CA PHE A 91 -3.29 -0.44 -0.97
C PHE A 91 -3.51 -0.70 0.53
N GLU A 92 -2.76 -0.03 1.42
CA GLU A 92 -2.94 -0.12 2.87
C GLU A 92 -4.35 0.31 3.29
N ASP A 93 -4.84 1.42 2.76
CA ASP A 93 -6.18 1.94 3.06
C ASP A 93 -7.28 0.96 2.60
N LYS A 94 -7.13 0.36 1.42
CA LYS A 94 -8.03 -0.68 0.92
C LYS A 94 -7.99 -1.94 1.78
N LEU A 95 -6.80 -2.37 2.22
CA LEU A 95 -6.66 -3.51 3.13
C LEU A 95 -7.34 -3.24 4.47
N VAL A 96 -7.05 -2.10 5.10
CA VAL A 96 -7.65 -1.71 6.38
C VAL A 96 -9.17 -1.62 6.25
N ALA A 97 -9.68 -0.95 5.22
CA ALA A 97 -11.11 -0.85 4.97
C ALA A 97 -11.76 -2.24 4.79
N SER A 98 -11.10 -3.15 4.05
CA SER A 98 -11.62 -4.50 3.83
C SER A 98 -11.64 -5.34 5.11
N LEU A 99 -10.62 -5.22 5.96
CA LEU A 99 -10.54 -5.91 7.24
C LEU A 99 -11.57 -5.36 8.23
N CYS A 100 -11.70 -4.04 8.33
CA CYS A 100 -12.72 -3.40 9.15
C CYS A 100 -14.13 -3.83 8.70
N TRP A 101 -14.39 -3.84 7.39
CA TRP A 101 -15.67 -4.26 6.83
C TRP A 101 -15.99 -5.72 7.12
N ARG A 102 -14.98 -6.60 7.06
CA ARG A 102 -15.13 -8.02 7.46
C ARG A 102 -15.46 -8.16 8.93
N GLY A 103 -14.72 -7.43 9.79
CA GLY A 103 -14.98 -7.42 11.25
C GLY A 103 -16.39 -6.93 11.59
N ILE A 104 -16.81 -5.82 10.99
CA ILE A 104 -18.16 -5.27 11.17
C ILE A 104 -19.22 -6.28 10.73
N LYS A 105 -19.07 -6.90 9.56
CA LYS A 105 -20.00 -7.93 9.09
C LYS A 105 -20.07 -9.13 10.04
N GLN A 106 -18.96 -9.53 10.62
CA GLN A 106 -18.92 -10.67 11.53
C GLN A 106 -19.61 -10.40 12.86
N LEU A 107 -19.55 -9.14 13.33
CA LEU A 107 -20.14 -8.71 14.62
C LEU A 107 -21.63 -8.35 14.49
N PHE A 108 -22.00 -7.65 13.41
CA PHE A 108 -23.34 -7.06 13.30
C PHE A 108 -24.31 -7.84 12.41
N VAL A 109 -23.82 -8.77 11.57
CA VAL A 109 -24.71 -9.56 10.70
C VAL A 109 -25.05 -10.87 11.37
N PRO A 110 -26.34 -11.14 11.72
CA PRO A 110 -26.79 -12.41 12.27
C PRO A 110 -26.38 -13.58 11.39
N SER A 111 -26.10 -14.75 11.98
CA SER A 111 -25.69 -15.95 11.25
C SER A 111 -26.67 -16.35 10.15
N SER A 112 -27.97 -16.19 10.39
CA SER A 112 -29.03 -16.47 9.43
C SER A 112 -28.92 -15.62 8.16
N VAL A 113 -28.68 -14.32 8.28
CA VAL A 113 -28.55 -13.40 7.18
C VAL A 113 -27.27 -13.68 6.38
N ARG A 114 -26.18 -14.01 7.08
CA ARG A 114 -24.91 -14.37 6.47
C ARG A 114 -25.02 -15.62 5.61
N THR A 115 -25.72 -16.64 6.13
CA THR A 115 -26.04 -17.88 5.37
C THR A 115 -26.82 -17.55 4.10
N LEU A 116 -27.85 -16.72 4.22
CA LEU A 116 -28.67 -16.32 3.08
C LEU A 116 -27.86 -15.60 1.97
N ILE A 117 -26.99 -14.69 2.38
CA ILE A 117 -26.09 -13.99 1.44
C ILE A 117 -25.11 -14.96 0.78
N THR A 118 -24.58 -15.94 1.52
CA THR A 118 -23.67 -16.95 0.98
C THR A 118 -24.38 -17.81 -0.04
N VAL A 119 -25.57 -18.27 0.26
CA VAL A 119 -26.41 -19.05 -0.67
C VAL A 119 -26.73 -18.25 -1.93
N ALA A 120 -27.15 -16.99 -1.79
CA ALA A 120 -27.45 -16.12 -2.92
C ALA A 120 -26.22 -15.91 -3.83
N ARG A 121 -25.03 -15.74 -3.25
CA ARG A 121 -23.77 -15.60 -3.99
C ARG A 121 -23.32 -16.87 -4.68
N SER A 122 -23.74 -18.04 -4.21
CA SER A 122 -23.38 -19.33 -4.80
C SER A 122 -24.20 -19.67 -6.04
N VAL A 123 -25.36 -19.04 -6.22
CA VAL A 123 -26.27 -19.31 -7.36
C VAL A 123 -25.58 -19.15 -8.72
N PRO A 124 -24.81 -18.11 -9.02
CA PRO A 124 -24.17 -17.97 -10.33
C PRO A 124 -23.14 -19.07 -10.59
N TYR A 125 -22.42 -19.54 -9.58
CA TYR A 125 -21.44 -20.61 -9.72
C TYR A 125 -22.12 -21.96 -9.98
N ILE A 126 -23.22 -22.24 -9.28
CA ILE A 126 -24.01 -23.43 -9.50
C ILE A 126 -24.62 -23.43 -10.93
N LYS A 127 -25.14 -22.29 -11.38
CA LYS A 127 -25.65 -22.12 -12.75
C LYS A 127 -24.55 -22.36 -13.78
N ALA A 128 -23.37 -21.80 -13.61
CA ALA A 128 -22.25 -21.99 -14.52
C ALA A 128 -21.82 -23.47 -14.59
N GLY A 129 -21.71 -24.13 -13.42
CA GLY A 129 -21.42 -25.58 -13.38
C GLY A 129 -22.46 -26.42 -14.06
N MET A 130 -23.76 -26.13 -13.86
CA MET A 130 -24.87 -26.84 -14.50
C MET A 130 -24.85 -26.65 -16.01
N THR A 131 -24.59 -25.43 -16.50
CA THR A 131 -24.47 -25.14 -17.94
C THR A 131 -23.33 -25.96 -18.58
N CYS A 132 -22.16 -25.99 -17.90
CA CYS A 132 -21.04 -26.82 -18.40
C CYS A 132 -21.36 -28.30 -18.45
N LEU A 133 -22.11 -28.82 -17.46
CA LEU A 133 -22.53 -30.21 -17.41
C LEU A 133 -23.53 -30.55 -18.55
N MET A 134 -24.47 -29.65 -18.83
CA MET A 134 -25.41 -29.80 -19.96
C MET A 134 -24.69 -29.86 -21.31
N HIS A 135 -23.58 -29.13 -21.46
CA HIS A 135 -22.74 -29.18 -22.65
C HIS A 135 -21.73 -30.34 -22.66
N ARG A 136 -21.83 -31.27 -21.71
CA ARG A 136 -20.94 -32.44 -21.55
C ARG A 136 -19.46 -32.09 -21.50
N LYS A 137 -19.12 -30.87 -20.98
CA LYS A 137 -17.75 -30.39 -20.79
C LYS A 137 -17.47 -30.33 -19.29
N ILE A 138 -16.56 -31.20 -18.82
CA ILE A 138 -16.10 -31.16 -17.44
C ILE A 138 -14.98 -30.11 -17.38
N GLN A 139 -15.28 -28.95 -16.82
CA GLN A 139 -14.35 -27.82 -16.65
C GLN A 139 -14.36 -27.36 -15.19
N VAL A 140 -13.43 -26.43 -14.84
CA VAL A 140 -13.29 -25.88 -13.51
C VAL A 140 -14.62 -25.45 -12.85
N PRO A 141 -15.59 -24.81 -13.55
CA PRO A 141 -16.88 -24.46 -12.97
C PRO A 141 -17.71 -25.63 -12.42
N VAL A 142 -17.50 -26.83 -12.94
CA VAL A 142 -18.19 -28.04 -12.42
C VAL A 142 -17.60 -28.45 -11.07
N LEU A 143 -16.27 -28.37 -10.91
CA LEU A 143 -15.58 -28.62 -9.64
C LEU A 143 -16.01 -27.62 -8.58
N ASP A 144 -16.04 -26.34 -8.93
CA ASP A 144 -16.47 -25.28 -8.01
C ASP A 144 -17.93 -25.46 -7.59
N ALA A 145 -18.83 -25.78 -8.53
CA ALA A 145 -20.24 -26.02 -8.24
C ALA A 145 -20.43 -27.26 -7.32
N THR A 146 -19.66 -28.32 -7.53
CA THR A 146 -19.73 -29.52 -6.66
C THR A 146 -19.18 -29.22 -5.26
N ALA A 147 -18.05 -28.56 -5.15
CA ALA A 147 -17.47 -28.18 -3.86
C ALA A 147 -18.42 -27.29 -3.05
N ILE A 148 -19.02 -26.29 -3.68
CA ILE A 148 -20.00 -25.39 -3.06
C ILE A 148 -21.25 -26.16 -2.62
N THR A 149 -21.77 -27.04 -3.47
CA THR A 149 -22.95 -27.83 -3.15
C THR A 149 -22.70 -28.77 -1.95
N VAL A 150 -21.55 -29.43 -1.91
CA VAL A 150 -21.14 -30.28 -0.78
C VAL A 150 -20.98 -29.48 0.52
N SER A 151 -20.36 -28.31 0.45
CA SER A 151 -20.22 -27.41 1.61
C SER A 151 -21.58 -26.97 2.15
N MET A 152 -22.54 -26.68 1.27
CA MET A 152 -23.90 -26.32 1.66
C MET A 152 -24.63 -27.47 2.34
N LEU A 153 -24.50 -28.69 1.80
CA LEU A 153 -25.12 -29.90 2.39
C LEU A 153 -24.54 -30.21 3.79
N ARG A 154 -23.26 -29.97 3.98
CA ARG A 154 -22.59 -30.13 5.28
C ARG A 154 -22.91 -28.99 6.30
N LYS A 155 -23.66 -27.97 5.88
CA LYS A 155 -23.91 -26.74 6.68
C LYS A 155 -22.62 -26.05 7.11
N ASP A 156 -21.55 -26.22 6.36
CA ASP A 156 -20.25 -25.63 6.65
C ASP A 156 -20.13 -24.29 5.90
N PHE A 157 -20.70 -23.23 6.51
CA PHE A 157 -20.73 -21.88 5.96
C PHE A 157 -19.53 -21.02 6.41
N LYS A 158 -18.46 -21.65 6.90
CA LYS A 158 -17.26 -20.97 7.41
C LYS A 158 -16.19 -20.70 6.37
N THR A 159 -16.43 -20.98 5.12
CA THR A 159 -15.48 -20.68 4.03
C THR A 159 -15.55 -19.22 3.58
#